data_6a375912040ce4b410c6eaf318918255
#
_entry.id   6a375912040ce4b410c6eaf318918255
#
_cell.length_a   1.000
_cell.length_b   1.000
_cell.length_c   1.000
_cell.angle_alpha   90.00
_cell.angle_beta   90.00
_cell.angle_gamma   90.00
#
_symmetry.space_group_name_H-M   'P 1'
#
loop_
_entity.id
_entity.type
_entity.pdbx_description
1 polymer ?
#
loop_
_entity_poly.entity_id
_entity_poly.type
_entity_poly.pdbx_seq_one_letter_code
_entity_poly.pdbx_strand_id
1 'polypeptide(L)'
;MTYHQELQHRLFQQQEEQVHHMEYQQEFQYYEDVANGRLGRIHLQLLQPKDITAYNAGEYGMLSKNPLRNLRYHFVVSVAMITRLCVEHGLEQELAYTMSDLYINKMDELQQAEAIISLQNDMLLDFTQKMADLPKRNGYSIHVIKGIEYICRHLHQRLTVAEVSAALSVNRSYFSALFAKETGCSVSQYIRQEKLQAAANMLRFSDYSYADIAEYFGFSSQSHFIQCFQKCYACTPAAFRKRYFQKTFTVPPTPEMPEK
;
A
#
# COMPACT_ATOMS: atom_id res chain seq x y z
N MET A 1 -2.30 -37.82 -22.07
CA MET A 1 -2.60 -37.96 -20.63
C MET A 1 -3.62 -36.91 -20.28
N THR A 2 -4.69 -37.25 -19.58
CA THR A 2 -5.68 -36.26 -19.13
C THR A 2 -5.09 -35.50 -17.92
N TYR A 3 -5.61 -34.28 -17.65
CA TYR A 3 -5.20 -33.48 -16.47
C TYR A 3 -5.26 -34.31 -15.18
N HIS A 4 -6.31 -35.12 -15.01
CA HIS A 4 -6.47 -35.95 -13.82
C HIS A 4 -5.38 -37.04 -13.70
N GLN A 5 -4.99 -37.66 -14.80
CA GLN A 5 -3.88 -38.64 -14.81
C GLN A 5 -2.54 -37.99 -14.51
N GLU A 6 -2.31 -36.77 -15.02
CA GLU A 6 -1.10 -36.01 -14.74
C GLU A 6 -1.05 -35.58 -13.27
N LEU A 7 -2.17 -35.12 -12.68
CA LEU A 7 -2.28 -34.77 -11.27
C LEU A 7 -1.94 -35.98 -10.37
N GLN A 8 -2.52 -37.15 -10.63
CA GLN A 8 -2.27 -38.36 -9.85
C GLN A 8 -0.78 -38.79 -9.95
N HIS A 9 -0.22 -38.69 -11.15
CA HIS A 9 1.18 -39.01 -11.36
C HIS A 9 2.12 -38.06 -10.58
N ARG A 10 1.85 -36.76 -10.60
CA ARG A 10 2.62 -35.76 -9.83
C ARG A 10 2.50 -35.96 -8.32
N LEU A 11 1.31 -36.23 -7.81
CA LEU A 11 1.10 -36.50 -6.39
C LEU A 11 1.87 -37.75 -5.94
N PHE A 12 1.89 -38.80 -6.76
CA PHE A 12 2.67 -39.99 -6.48
C PHE A 12 4.18 -39.69 -6.48
N GLN A 13 4.69 -38.96 -7.48
CA GLN A 13 6.09 -38.54 -7.51
C GLN A 13 6.50 -37.71 -6.29
N GLN A 14 5.71 -36.73 -5.90
CA GLN A 14 5.95 -35.91 -4.71
C GLN A 14 6.02 -36.75 -3.43
N GLN A 15 5.16 -37.76 -3.32
CA GLN A 15 5.15 -38.67 -2.19
C GLN A 15 6.41 -39.55 -2.15
N GLU A 16 6.85 -40.08 -3.28
CA GLU A 16 8.09 -40.89 -3.40
C GLU A 16 9.36 -40.04 -3.13
N GLU A 17 9.39 -38.80 -3.63
CA GLU A 17 10.52 -37.90 -3.47
C GLU A 17 10.50 -37.14 -2.14
N GLN A 18 9.49 -37.35 -1.28
CA GLN A 18 9.27 -36.65 -0.02
C GLN A 18 9.31 -35.10 -0.16
N VAL A 19 8.87 -34.60 -1.32
CA VAL A 19 8.77 -33.17 -1.57
C VAL A 19 7.50 -32.65 -0.94
N HIS A 20 7.64 -31.78 0.05
CA HIS A 20 6.53 -31.11 0.71
C HIS A 20 6.56 -29.60 0.43
N HIS A 21 5.41 -29.04 0.13
CA HIS A 21 5.26 -27.60 0.10
C HIS A 21 5.38 -27.02 1.51
N MET A 22 5.73 -25.76 1.61
CA MET A 22 5.71 -25.03 2.88
C MET A 22 4.35 -25.20 3.58
N GLU A 23 4.36 -25.35 4.89
CA GLU A 23 3.11 -25.44 5.65
C GLU A 23 2.25 -24.18 5.44
N TYR A 24 0.98 -24.36 5.13
CA TYR A 24 0.05 -23.27 4.87
C TYR A 24 0.05 -22.20 5.98
N GLN A 25 0.10 -22.61 7.25
CA GLN A 25 0.12 -21.67 8.37
C GLN A 25 1.40 -20.82 8.40
N GLN A 26 2.54 -21.39 8.02
CA GLN A 26 3.81 -20.67 7.98
C GLN A 26 3.83 -19.64 6.83
N GLU A 27 3.36 -20.04 5.65
CA GLU A 27 3.22 -19.13 4.51
C GLU A 27 2.23 -18.00 4.83
N PHE A 28 1.05 -18.35 5.37
CA PHE A 28 0.02 -17.37 5.70
C PHE A 28 0.47 -16.39 6.78
N GLN A 29 1.20 -16.85 7.79
CA GLN A 29 1.76 -16.00 8.85
C GLN A 29 2.71 -14.92 8.29
N TYR A 30 3.46 -15.24 7.25
CA TYR A 30 4.33 -14.29 6.59
C TYR A 30 3.55 -13.13 5.95
N TYR A 31 2.47 -13.42 5.25
CA TYR A 31 1.59 -12.40 4.67
C TYR A 31 0.86 -11.59 5.75
N GLU A 32 0.44 -12.25 6.83
CA GLU A 32 -0.17 -11.62 7.99
C GLU A 32 0.79 -10.66 8.71
N ASP A 33 2.06 -10.96 8.79
CA ASP A 33 3.05 -10.06 9.39
C ASP A 33 3.21 -8.77 8.58
N VAL A 34 3.13 -8.83 7.26
CA VAL A 34 3.08 -7.65 6.38
C VAL A 34 1.78 -6.88 6.59
N ALA A 35 0.63 -7.55 6.50
CA ALA A 35 -0.69 -6.94 6.59
C ALA A 35 -0.97 -6.28 7.96
N ASN A 36 -0.31 -6.75 9.01
CA ASN A 36 -0.37 -6.15 10.35
C ASN A 36 0.73 -5.12 10.62
N GLY A 37 1.56 -4.76 9.64
CA GLY A 37 2.61 -3.75 9.79
C GLY A 37 3.72 -4.14 10.77
N ARG A 38 4.05 -5.43 10.89
CA ARG A 38 5.03 -5.96 11.85
C ARG A 38 6.47 -5.82 11.36
N LEU A 39 6.93 -4.57 11.16
CA LEU A 39 8.25 -4.23 10.62
C LEU A 39 9.40 -5.03 11.26
N GLY A 40 9.42 -5.15 12.59
CA GLY A 40 10.48 -5.88 13.30
C GLY A 40 10.58 -7.35 12.88
N ARG A 41 9.45 -8.02 12.60
CA ARG A 41 9.45 -9.40 12.12
C ARG A 41 9.91 -9.50 10.67
N ILE A 42 9.44 -8.61 9.81
CA ILE A 42 9.86 -8.57 8.41
C ILE A 42 11.37 -8.30 8.31
N HIS A 43 11.91 -7.32 9.06
CA HIS A 43 13.36 -7.09 9.08
C HIS A 43 14.14 -8.34 9.51
N LEU A 44 13.71 -9.05 10.54
CA LEU A 44 14.37 -10.29 10.96
C LEU A 44 14.34 -11.38 9.89
N GLN A 45 13.24 -11.49 9.15
CA GLN A 45 13.15 -12.45 8.03
C GLN A 45 14.06 -12.06 6.87
N LEU A 46 14.20 -10.77 6.58
CA LEU A 46 15.07 -10.25 5.52
C LEU A 46 16.57 -10.36 5.84
N LEU A 47 16.93 -10.55 7.11
CA LEU A 47 18.33 -10.86 7.50
C LEU A 47 18.78 -12.27 7.08
N GLN A 48 17.84 -13.17 6.76
CA GLN A 48 18.17 -14.49 6.21
C GLN A 48 18.25 -14.36 4.68
N PRO A 49 19.47 -14.44 4.10
CA PRO A 49 19.62 -14.28 2.66
C PRO A 49 18.93 -15.43 1.94
N LYS A 50 17.98 -15.08 1.08
CA LYS A 50 17.37 -16.00 0.13
C LYS A 50 18.07 -15.80 -1.21
N ASP A 51 18.50 -16.87 -1.80
CA ASP A 51 18.97 -16.88 -3.17
C ASP A 51 17.95 -17.60 -4.09
N ILE A 52 18.23 -17.64 -5.38
CA ILE A 52 17.34 -18.28 -6.36
C ILE A 52 17.15 -19.78 -6.06
N THR A 53 18.10 -20.43 -5.37
CA THR A 53 18.03 -21.86 -5.06
C THR A 53 16.93 -22.16 -4.06
N ALA A 54 16.63 -21.25 -3.14
CA ALA A 54 15.53 -21.39 -2.20
C ALA A 54 14.19 -21.54 -2.93
N TYR A 55 13.97 -20.76 -4.01
CA TYR A 55 12.74 -20.84 -4.81
C TYR A 55 12.67 -22.07 -5.72
N ASN A 56 13.80 -22.74 -5.95
CA ASN A 56 13.87 -23.94 -6.78
C ASN A 56 13.96 -25.24 -5.94
N ALA A 57 14.10 -25.14 -4.60
CA ALA A 57 14.28 -26.26 -3.70
C ALA A 57 12.99 -27.02 -3.35
N GLY A 58 11.87 -26.73 -3.98
CA GLY A 58 10.63 -27.48 -3.80
C GLY A 58 9.68 -26.98 -2.71
N GLU A 59 10.14 -26.27 -1.69
CA GLU A 59 9.30 -25.75 -0.61
C GLU A 59 8.24 -24.74 -1.09
N TYR A 60 8.58 -23.94 -2.12
CA TYR A 60 7.65 -22.99 -2.75
C TYR A 60 6.87 -23.59 -3.92
N GLY A 61 7.20 -24.81 -4.35
CA GLY A 61 6.64 -25.43 -5.54
C GLY A 61 7.32 -24.95 -6.84
N MET A 62 7.37 -25.84 -7.81
CA MET A 62 7.98 -25.55 -9.12
C MET A 62 6.92 -25.10 -10.12
N LEU A 63 6.78 -23.78 -10.31
CA LEU A 63 5.84 -23.18 -11.25
C LEU A 63 6.39 -23.10 -12.68
N SER A 64 7.73 -23.20 -12.85
CA SER A 64 8.42 -23.20 -14.13
C SER A 64 9.73 -23.99 -14.05
N LYS A 65 10.08 -24.68 -15.17
CA LYS A 65 11.41 -25.31 -15.32
C LYS A 65 12.54 -24.29 -15.51
N ASN A 66 12.22 -23.05 -15.92
CA ASN A 66 13.20 -21.98 -16.01
C ASN A 66 13.29 -21.29 -14.63
N PRO A 67 14.47 -21.28 -13.98
CA PRO A 67 14.63 -20.74 -12.63
C PRO A 67 14.21 -19.27 -12.48
N LEU A 68 14.58 -18.42 -13.44
CA LEU A 68 14.22 -17.00 -13.39
C LEU A 68 12.71 -16.78 -13.56
N ARG A 69 12.08 -17.56 -14.45
CA ARG A 69 10.63 -17.53 -14.63
C ARG A 69 9.89 -18.06 -13.40
N ASN A 70 10.43 -19.10 -12.77
CA ASN A 70 9.91 -19.62 -11.50
C ASN A 70 9.91 -18.54 -10.42
N LEU A 71 11.03 -17.83 -10.24
CA LEU A 71 11.14 -16.71 -9.30
C LEU A 71 10.12 -15.59 -9.60
N ARG A 72 9.96 -15.21 -10.87
CA ARG A 72 8.98 -14.20 -11.27
C ARG A 72 7.54 -14.60 -10.94
N TYR A 73 7.17 -15.86 -11.12
CA TYR A 73 5.84 -16.34 -10.77
C TYR A 73 5.61 -16.29 -9.26
N HIS A 74 6.58 -16.69 -8.46
CA HIS A 74 6.49 -16.56 -7.00
C HIS A 74 6.41 -15.10 -6.54
N PHE A 75 7.14 -14.21 -7.18
CA PHE A 75 7.03 -12.77 -6.93
C PHE A 75 5.59 -12.27 -7.16
N VAL A 76 4.99 -12.57 -8.32
CA VAL A 76 3.62 -12.17 -8.65
C VAL A 76 2.60 -12.72 -7.66
N VAL A 77 2.74 -14.01 -7.29
CA VAL A 77 1.86 -14.65 -6.28
C VAL A 77 1.99 -13.93 -4.94
N SER A 78 3.21 -13.65 -4.49
CA SER A 78 3.48 -12.96 -3.23
C SER A 78 2.88 -11.54 -3.22
N VAL A 79 3.12 -10.75 -4.27
CA VAL A 79 2.52 -9.40 -4.42
C VAL A 79 0.99 -9.48 -4.37
N ALA A 80 0.40 -10.43 -5.10
CA ALA A 80 -1.05 -10.57 -5.16
C ALA A 80 -1.68 -10.92 -3.81
N MET A 81 -1.05 -11.82 -3.04
CA MET A 81 -1.51 -12.20 -1.70
C MET A 81 -1.38 -11.05 -0.71
N ILE A 82 -0.22 -10.40 -0.66
CA ILE A 82 0.04 -9.25 0.21
C ILE A 82 -0.94 -8.12 -0.06
N THR A 83 -1.15 -7.78 -1.34
CA THR A 83 -2.07 -6.70 -1.74
C THR A 83 -3.46 -6.95 -1.19
N ARG A 84 -4.02 -8.15 -1.37
CA ARG A 84 -5.37 -8.49 -0.90
C ARG A 84 -5.48 -8.46 0.61
N LEU A 85 -4.53 -9.06 1.32
CA LEU A 85 -4.53 -9.04 2.77
C LEU A 85 -4.37 -7.63 3.33
N CYS A 86 -3.52 -6.80 2.74
CA CYS A 86 -3.40 -5.39 3.14
C CYS A 86 -4.70 -4.61 2.94
N VAL A 87 -5.45 -4.86 1.85
CA VAL A 87 -6.79 -4.27 1.64
C VAL A 87 -7.77 -4.74 2.71
N GLU A 88 -7.81 -6.04 3.02
CA GLU A 88 -8.65 -6.57 4.09
C GLU A 88 -8.31 -5.97 5.46
N HIS A 89 -7.02 -5.70 5.73
CA HIS A 89 -6.53 -5.05 6.94
C HIS A 89 -6.60 -3.52 6.87
N GLY A 90 -7.14 -2.97 5.78
CA GLY A 90 -7.54 -1.58 5.72
C GLY A 90 -6.65 -0.65 4.95
N LEU A 91 -5.72 -1.13 4.15
CA LEU A 91 -5.06 -0.31 3.16
C LEU A 91 -6.10 0.11 2.10
N GLU A 92 -6.02 1.36 1.66
CA GLU A 92 -6.89 1.87 0.61
C GLU A 92 -6.68 1.04 -0.67
N GLN A 93 -7.79 0.61 -1.29
CA GLN A 93 -7.77 -0.36 -2.39
C GLN A 93 -6.99 0.12 -3.61
N GLU A 94 -7.23 1.35 -4.06
CA GLU A 94 -6.55 1.90 -5.24
C GLU A 94 -5.05 2.09 -4.99
N LEU A 95 -4.67 2.50 -3.77
CA LEU A 95 -3.26 2.56 -3.37
C LEU A 95 -2.61 1.18 -3.41
N ALA A 96 -3.26 0.17 -2.82
CA ALA A 96 -2.73 -1.19 -2.78
C ALA A 96 -2.54 -1.79 -4.17
N TYR A 97 -3.53 -1.62 -5.06
CA TYR A 97 -3.44 -2.11 -6.44
C TYR A 97 -2.38 -1.34 -7.25
N THR A 98 -2.31 -0.02 -7.10
CA THR A 98 -1.26 0.79 -7.75
C THR A 98 0.14 0.34 -7.32
N MET A 99 0.35 0.07 -6.02
CA MET A 99 1.62 -0.49 -5.52
C MET A 99 1.92 -1.85 -6.15
N SER A 100 0.93 -2.75 -6.21
CA SER A 100 1.03 -4.06 -6.85
C SER A 100 1.49 -3.94 -8.30
N ASP A 101 0.81 -3.12 -9.09
CA ASP A 101 1.10 -2.92 -10.50
C ASP A 101 2.50 -2.36 -10.73
N LEU A 102 2.91 -1.38 -9.92
CA LEU A 102 4.25 -0.79 -9.98
C LEU A 102 5.34 -1.84 -9.71
N TYR A 103 5.16 -2.69 -8.69
CA TYR A 103 6.14 -3.72 -8.36
C TYR A 103 6.21 -4.82 -9.42
N ILE A 104 5.07 -5.26 -9.97
CA ILE A 104 5.03 -6.27 -11.02
C ILE A 104 5.68 -5.74 -12.30
N ASN A 105 5.37 -4.52 -12.71
CA ASN A 105 5.98 -3.90 -13.89
C ASN A 105 7.50 -3.72 -13.74
N LYS A 106 7.97 -3.25 -12.57
CA LYS A 106 9.41 -3.17 -12.30
C LYS A 106 10.09 -4.54 -12.36
N MET A 107 9.47 -5.57 -11.79
CA MET A 107 10.00 -6.94 -11.81
C MET A 107 10.12 -7.46 -13.24
N ASP A 108 9.19 -7.15 -14.12
CA ASP A 108 9.19 -7.62 -15.51
C ASP A 108 10.38 -7.09 -16.32
N GLU A 109 10.87 -5.89 -15.99
CA GLU A 109 12.05 -5.28 -16.61
C GLU A 109 13.38 -5.91 -16.16
N LEU A 110 13.41 -6.60 -15.00
CA LEU A 110 14.63 -7.15 -14.42
C LEU A 110 15.01 -8.49 -15.06
N GLN A 111 16.30 -8.66 -15.38
CA GLN A 111 16.83 -9.89 -15.99
C GLN A 111 17.69 -10.73 -15.04
N GLN A 112 18.01 -10.22 -13.84
CA GLN A 112 18.87 -10.88 -12.86
C GLN A 112 18.06 -11.30 -11.63
N ALA A 113 18.30 -12.50 -11.14
CA ALA A 113 17.59 -13.07 -10.00
C ALA A 113 17.80 -12.24 -8.72
N GLU A 114 19.01 -11.78 -8.49
CA GLU A 114 19.37 -10.98 -7.32
C GLU A 114 18.61 -9.65 -7.29
N ALA A 115 18.45 -9.03 -8.47
CA ALA A 115 17.67 -7.79 -8.59
C ALA A 115 16.18 -8.01 -8.30
N ILE A 116 15.62 -9.15 -8.72
CA ILE A 116 14.22 -9.51 -8.42
C ILE A 116 14.04 -9.79 -6.92
N ILE A 117 14.99 -10.49 -6.30
CA ILE A 117 14.97 -10.76 -4.86
C ILE A 117 15.09 -9.47 -4.06
N SER A 118 15.98 -8.55 -4.46
CA SER A 118 16.08 -7.23 -3.84
C SER A 118 14.77 -6.44 -3.97
N LEU A 119 14.16 -6.43 -5.15
CA LEU A 119 12.87 -5.77 -5.37
C LEU A 119 11.75 -6.40 -4.52
N GLN A 120 11.78 -7.70 -4.30
CA GLN A 120 10.83 -8.37 -3.40
C GLN A 120 10.99 -7.91 -1.96
N ASN A 121 12.22 -7.73 -1.49
CA ASN A 121 12.49 -7.21 -0.16
C ASN A 121 11.98 -5.76 -0.01
N ASP A 122 12.24 -4.90 -1.01
CA ASP A 122 11.73 -3.53 -1.03
C ASP A 122 10.19 -3.51 -1.01
N MET A 123 9.54 -4.35 -1.81
CA MET A 123 8.09 -4.49 -1.83
C MET A 123 7.53 -4.88 -0.46
N LEU A 124 8.14 -5.86 0.21
CA LEU A 124 7.74 -6.29 1.55
C LEU A 124 7.84 -5.16 2.57
N LEU A 125 8.95 -4.42 2.55
CA LEU A 125 9.18 -3.30 3.46
C LEU A 125 8.18 -2.17 3.19
N ASP A 126 7.94 -1.83 1.93
CA ASP A 126 7.03 -0.75 1.56
C ASP A 126 5.58 -1.05 1.97
N PHE A 127 5.08 -2.26 1.67
CA PHE A 127 3.75 -2.67 2.12
C PHE A 127 3.66 -2.70 3.65
N THR A 128 4.67 -3.28 4.33
CA THR A 128 4.68 -3.35 5.80
C THR A 128 4.72 -1.96 6.42
N GLN A 129 5.51 -1.04 5.87
CA GLN A 129 5.57 0.34 6.34
C GLN A 129 4.23 1.05 6.13
N LYS A 130 3.60 0.90 4.95
CA LYS A 130 2.27 1.46 4.69
C LYS A 130 1.24 0.95 5.70
N MET A 131 1.28 -0.34 6.02
CA MET A 131 0.39 -0.93 7.03
C MET A 131 0.70 -0.45 8.44
N ALA A 132 1.98 -0.27 8.79
CA ALA A 132 2.40 0.26 10.09
C ALA A 132 1.98 1.72 10.30
N ASP A 133 1.99 2.51 9.21
CA ASP A 133 1.63 3.93 9.20
C ASP A 133 0.10 4.14 9.16
N LEU A 134 -0.67 3.07 8.85
CA LEU A 134 -2.12 3.18 8.95
C LEU A 134 -2.51 3.54 10.39
N PRO A 135 -3.39 4.51 10.59
CA PRO A 135 -3.97 4.77 11.89
C PRO A 135 -4.46 3.44 12.43
N LYS A 136 -4.02 3.04 13.62
CA LYS A 136 -4.36 1.73 14.20
C LYS A 136 -5.88 1.59 14.21
N ARG A 137 -6.43 0.94 13.17
CA ARG A 137 -7.85 0.64 13.01
C ARG A 137 -8.37 -0.33 14.09
N ASN A 138 -7.46 -0.90 14.90
CA ASN A 138 -7.80 -1.73 16.07
C ASN A 138 -8.44 -0.89 17.19
N GLY A 139 -9.54 -0.24 16.89
CA GLY A 139 -10.28 0.62 17.81
C GLY A 139 -11.34 1.47 17.13
N TYR A 140 -11.31 1.58 15.81
CA TYR A 140 -12.37 2.31 15.09
C TYR A 140 -13.59 1.42 14.85
N SER A 141 -14.76 1.96 15.14
CA SER A 141 -16.01 1.31 14.80
C SER A 141 -16.20 1.23 13.27
N ILE A 142 -17.01 0.28 12.83
CA ILE A 142 -17.34 0.10 11.41
C ILE A 142 -17.87 1.37 10.75
N HIS A 143 -18.57 2.22 11.50
CA HIS A 143 -19.10 3.49 10.99
C HIS A 143 -17.97 4.49 10.72
N VAL A 144 -16.95 4.56 11.58
CA VAL A 144 -15.77 5.43 11.38
C VAL A 144 -14.92 4.93 10.22
N ILE A 145 -14.69 3.63 10.11
CA ILE A 145 -13.95 3.02 8.99
C ILE A 145 -14.63 3.36 7.66
N LYS A 146 -15.92 3.06 7.52
CA LYS A 146 -16.70 3.37 6.31
C LYS A 146 -16.75 4.88 6.01
N GLY A 147 -16.77 5.71 7.07
CA GLY A 147 -16.72 7.16 6.92
C GLY A 147 -15.39 7.65 6.32
N ILE A 148 -14.27 7.11 6.80
CA ILE A 148 -12.94 7.40 6.26
C ILE A 148 -12.84 6.96 4.80
N GLU A 149 -13.29 5.75 4.48
CA GLU A 149 -13.30 5.23 3.10
C GLU A 149 -14.14 6.10 2.16
N TYR A 150 -15.33 6.53 2.61
CA TYR A 150 -16.17 7.42 1.84
C TYR A 150 -15.49 8.77 1.60
N ILE A 151 -14.87 9.36 2.62
CA ILE A 151 -14.13 10.63 2.53
C ILE A 151 -13.01 10.50 1.50
N CYS A 152 -12.15 9.47 1.61
CA CYS A 152 -11.01 9.27 0.70
C CYS A 152 -11.44 9.14 -0.77
N ARG A 153 -12.53 8.43 -1.04
CA ARG A 153 -13.07 8.28 -2.41
C ARG A 153 -13.67 9.56 -3.00
N HIS A 154 -14.05 10.55 -2.18
CA HIS A 154 -14.76 11.74 -2.60
C HIS A 154 -14.00 13.05 -2.32
N LEU A 155 -12.67 12.99 -2.17
CA LEU A 155 -11.84 14.18 -1.87
C LEU A 155 -11.93 15.26 -2.96
N HIS A 156 -12.19 14.88 -4.21
CA HIS A 156 -12.37 15.79 -5.34
C HIS A 156 -13.72 16.56 -5.33
N GLN A 157 -14.60 16.26 -4.38
CA GLN A 157 -15.91 16.91 -4.27
C GLN A 157 -15.97 17.86 -3.06
N ARG A 158 -16.96 18.74 -3.07
CA ARG A 158 -17.29 19.55 -1.91
C ARG A 158 -18.01 18.66 -0.90
N LEU A 159 -17.25 18.14 0.07
CA LEU A 159 -17.73 17.14 1.01
C LEU A 159 -18.07 17.74 2.36
N THR A 160 -19.25 17.43 2.89
CA THR A 160 -19.74 17.86 4.20
C THR A 160 -19.99 16.68 5.13
N VAL A 161 -20.02 16.92 6.44
CA VAL A 161 -20.36 15.90 7.44
C VAL A 161 -21.74 15.31 7.20
N ALA A 162 -22.70 16.14 6.72
CA ALA A 162 -24.05 15.68 6.42
C ALA A 162 -24.08 14.67 5.28
N GLU A 163 -23.31 14.90 4.22
CA GLU A 163 -23.20 13.97 3.09
C GLU A 163 -22.54 12.65 3.51
N VAL A 164 -21.45 12.70 4.29
CA VAL A 164 -20.82 11.48 4.80
C VAL A 164 -21.78 10.67 5.67
N SER A 165 -22.46 11.31 6.62
CA SER A 165 -23.40 10.61 7.50
C SER A 165 -24.62 10.06 6.77
N ALA A 166 -25.13 10.78 5.76
CA ALA A 166 -26.21 10.32 4.89
C ALA A 166 -25.82 9.08 4.08
N ALA A 167 -24.63 9.10 3.47
CA ALA A 167 -24.09 7.96 2.73
C ALA A 167 -23.93 6.69 3.59
N LEU A 168 -23.66 6.87 4.87
CA LEU A 168 -23.55 5.77 5.84
C LEU A 168 -24.89 5.37 6.49
N SER A 169 -25.98 6.09 6.17
CA SER A 169 -27.29 5.91 6.80
C SER A 169 -27.26 6.05 8.33
N VAL A 170 -26.41 6.95 8.86
CA VAL A 170 -26.28 7.21 10.30
C VAL A 170 -26.68 8.65 10.65
N ASN A 171 -27.08 8.85 11.91
CA ASN A 171 -27.35 10.19 12.41
C ASN A 171 -26.08 11.05 12.43
N ARG A 172 -26.17 12.29 11.91
CA ARG A 172 -25.04 13.22 11.79
C ARG A 172 -24.36 13.51 13.15
N SER A 173 -25.14 13.77 14.18
CA SER A 173 -24.61 14.09 15.51
C SER A 173 -23.91 12.89 16.14
N TYR A 174 -24.51 11.72 16.01
CA TYR A 174 -23.92 10.47 16.45
C TYR A 174 -22.59 10.21 15.73
N PHE A 175 -22.59 10.27 14.40
CA PHE A 175 -21.37 10.05 13.60
C PHE A 175 -20.27 11.04 13.95
N SER A 176 -20.60 12.35 14.08
CA SER A 176 -19.62 13.38 14.43
C SER A 176 -18.95 13.13 15.78
N ALA A 177 -19.75 12.76 16.80
CA ALA A 177 -19.25 12.47 18.14
C ALA A 177 -18.38 11.21 18.17
N LEU A 178 -18.84 10.15 17.50
CA LEU A 178 -18.12 8.88 17.39
C LEU A 178 -16.79 9.05 16.65
N PHE A 179 -16.82 9.75 15.51
CA PHE A 179 -15.64 10.02 14.71
C PHE A 179 -14.59 10.82 15.49
N ALA A 180 -15.01 11.92 16.15
CA ALA A 180 -14.11 12.73 16.96
C ALA A 180 -13.53 11.96 18.15
N LYS A 181 -14.33 11.11 18.81
CA LYS A 181 -13.89 10.25 19.92
C LYS A 181 -12.82 9.26 19.47
N GLU A 182 -13.00 8.64 18.31
CA GLU A 182 -12.14 7.56 17.85
C GLU A 182 -10.91 8.09 17.09
N THR A 183 -11.05 9.15 16.26
CA THR A 183 -9.95 9.68 15.43
C THR A 183 -9.17 10.83 16.09
N GLY A 184 -9.70 11.40 17.19
CA GLY A 184 -9.10 12.56 17.84
C GLY A 184 -9.33 13.89 17.13
N CYS A 185 -10.04 13.94 16.01
CA CYS A 185 -10.35 15.18 15.28
C CYS A 185 -11.77 15.18 14.69
N SER A 186 -12.30 16.36 14.37
CA SER A 186 -13.62 16.43 13.75
C SER A 186 -13.59 15.93 12.30
N VAL A 187 -14.74 15.40 11.82
CA VAL A 187 -14.89 14.96 10.41
C VAL A 187 -14.48 16.05 9.41
N SER A 188 -14.89 17.30 9.64
CA SER A 188 -14.53 18.43 8.76
C SER A 188 -13.03 18.73 8.77
N GLN A 189 -12.38 18.54 9.90
CA GLN A 189 -10.94 18.71 10.05
C GLN A 189 -10.19 17.59 9.34
N TYR A 190 -10.65 16.36 9.48
CA TYR A 190 -10.13 15.19 8.78
C TYR A 190 -10.25 15.36 7.25
N ILE A 191 -11.43 15.68 6.72
CA ILE A 191 -11.65 15.97 5.29
C ILE A 191 -10.65 17.01 4.77
N ARG A 192 -10.45 18.09 5.54
CA ARG A 192 -9.53 19.16 5.14
C ARG A 192 -8.07 18.69 5.11
N GLN A 193 -7.64 17.89 6.08
CA GLN A 193 -6.30 17.33 6.14
C GLN A 193 -6.02 16.41 4.96
N GLU A 194 -6.94 15.49 4.66
CA GLU A 194 -6.81 14.58 3.51
C GLU A 194 -6.74 15.34 2.18
N LYS A 195 -7.62 16.34 1.98
CA LYS A 195 -7.57 17.20 0.79
C LYS A 195 -6.22 17.93 0.65
N LEU A 196 -5.70 18.47 1.74
CA LEU A 196 -4.40 19.16 1.72
C LEU A 196 -3.24 18.21 1.46
N GLN A 197 -3.30 17.00 1.96
CA GLN A 197 -2.30 15.96 1.67
C GLN A 197 -2.32 15.54 0.20
N ALA A 198 -3.50 15.31 -0.36
CA ALA A 198 -3.67 15.02 -1.78
C ALA A 198 -3.21 16.20 -2.66
N ALA A 199 -3.53 17.44 -2.27
CA ALA A 199 -3.05 18.64 -2.95
C ALA A 199 -1.52 18.79 -2.88
N ALA A 200 -0.89 18.42 -1.77
CA ALA A 200 0.57 18.41 -1.65
C ALA A 200 1.22 17.42 -2.62
N ASN A 201 0.60 16.25 -2.84
CA ASN A 201 1.05 15.29 -3.86
C ASN A 201 0.90 15.86 -5.29
N MET A 202 -0.23 16.51 -5.61
CA MET A 202 -0.36 17.19 -6.90
C MET A 202 0.68 18.30 -7.10
N LEU A 203 1.02 19.05 -6.05
CA LEU A 203 2.07 20.07 -6.11
C LEU A 203 3.46 19.47 -6.35
N ARG A 204 3.72 18.26 -5.91
CA ARG A 204 5.00 17.55 -6.12
C ARG A 204 5.15 16.98 -7.52
N PHE A 205 4.07 16.43 -8.07
CA PHE A 205 4.14 15.54 -9.23
C PHE A 205 3.40 16.07 -10.45
N SER A 206 2.84 17.29 -10.40
CA SER A 206 2.13 17.88 -11.53
C SER A 206 2.33 19.38 -11.65
N ASP A 207 2.11 19.90 -12.87
CA ASP A 207 2.20 21.32 -13.21
C ASP A 207 0.85 22.06 -13.08
N TYR A 208 -0.19 21.44 -12.52
CA TYR A 208 -1.50 22.09 -12.33
C TYR A 208 -1.35 23.40 -11.58
N SER A 209 -2.12 24.42 -12.03
CA SER A 209 -2.14 25.71 -11.33
C SER A 209 -2.72 25.59 -9.94
N TYR A 210 -2.39 26.53 -9.04
CA TYR A 210 -2.96 26.54 -7.68
C TYR A 210 -4.48 26.75 -7.70
N ALA A 211 -5.01 27.42 -8.74
CA ALA A 211 -6.45 27.59 -8.95
C ALA A 211 -7.10 26.25 -9.28
N ASP A 212 -6.53 25.49 -10.23
CA ASP A 212 -7.05 24.18 -10.64
C ASP A 212 -7.02 23.19 -9.46
N ILE A 213 -5.93 23.17 -8.68
CA ILE A 213 -5.82 22.31 -7.48
C ILE A 213 -6.90 22.70 -6.45
N ALA A 214 -7.12 24.01 -6.22
CA ALA A 214 -8.14 24.47 -5.29
C ALA A 214 -9.54 24.07 -5.75
N GLU A 215 -9.85 24.22 -7.04
CA GLU A 215 -11.11 23.82 -7.65
C GLU A 215 -11.31 22.31 -7.58
N TYR A 216 -10.30 21.52 -7.98
CA TYR A 216 -10.34 20.06 -7.98
C TYR A 216 -10.70 19.49 -6.61
N PHE A 217 -10.12 20.03 -5.54
CA PHE A 217 -10.42 19.59 -4.17
C PHE A 217 -11.62 20.33 -3.53
N GLY A 218 -12.35 21.14 -4.31
CA GLY A 218 -13.58 21.82 -3.85
C GLY A 218 -13.35 22.85 -2.75
N PHE A 219 -12.19 23.54 -2.75
CA PHE A 219 -12.00 24.74 -1.93
C PHE A 219 -12.82 25.89 -2.46
N SER A 220 -13.30 26.76 -1.57
CA SER A 220 -14.15 27.90 -1.96
C SER A 220 -13.46 28.93 -2.84
N SER A 221 -12.13 29.00 -2.78
CA SER A 221 -11.29 29.86 -3.61
C SER A 221 -9.83 29.42 -3.51
N GLN A 222 -9.00 29.85 -4.49
CA GLN A 222 -7.54 29.70 -4.42
C GLN A 222 -6.94 30.32 -3.15
N SER A 223 -7.43 31.48 -2.73
CA SER A 223 -6.96 32.15 -1.50
C SER A 223 -7.27 31.33 -0.26
N HIS A 224 -8.44 30.73 -0.19
CA HIS A 224 -8.82 29.84 0.92
C HIS A 224 -7.92 28.58 0.95
N PHE A 225 -7.66 27.97 -0.22
CA PHE A 225 -6.73 26.86 -0.33
C PHE A 225 -5.33 27.23 0.19
N ILE A 226 -4.76 28.37 -0.28
CA ILE A 226 -3.43 28.84 0.12
C ILE A 226 -3.37 29.03 1.63
N GLN A 227 -4.37 29.66 2.25
CA GLN A 227 -4.42 29.85 3.70
C GLN A 227 -4.48 28.52 4.47
N CYS A 228 -5.33 27.57 4.02
CA CYS A 228 -5.42 26.26 4.64
C CYS A 228 -4.13 25.47 4.50
N PHE A 229 -3.51 25.52 3.33
CA PHE A 229 -2.25 24.85 3.04
C PHE A 229 -1.11 25.40 3.91
N GLN A 230 -0.99 26.73 4.00
CA GLN A 230 0.02 27.40 4.82
C GLN A 230 -0.13 27.08 6.31
N LYS A 231 -1.36 26.99 6.82
CA LYS A 231 -1.61 26.57 8.20
C LYS A 231 -1.19 25.11 8.47
N CYS A 232 -1.33 24.22 7.46
CA CYS A 232 -1.00 22.80 7.60
C CYS A 232 0.50 22.51 7.43
N TYR A 233 1.13 23.12 6.43
CA TYR A 233 2.50 22.81 6.01
C TYR A 233 3.53 23.89 6.41
N ALA A 234 3.11 24.93 7.12
CA ALA A 234 3.93 26.08 7.51
C ALA A 234 4.63 26.81 6.34
N CYS A 235 4.19 26.57 5.10
CA CYS A 235 4.69 27.24 3.90
C CYS A 235 3.59 27.39 2.85
N THR A 236 3.76 28.31 1.89
CA THR A 236 2.81 28.46 0.78
C THR A 236 2.90 27.32 -0.21
N PRO A 237 1.82 27.01 -1.00
CA PRO A 237 1.88 26.03 -2.08
C PRO A 237 3.02 26.31 -3.09
N ALA A 238 3.30 27.58 -3.37
CA ALA A 238 4.39 27.97 -4.25
C ALA A 238 5.77 27.60 -3.69
N ALA A 239 6.02 27.90 -2.41
CA ALA A 239 7.26 27.55 -1.71
C ALA A 239 7.40 26.02 -1.61
N PHE A 240 6.29 25.33 -1.34
CA PHE A 240 6.25 23.86 -1.27
C PHE A 240 6.60 23.25 -2.64
N ARG A 241 5.97 23.69 -3.72
CA ARG A 241 6.28 23.23 -5.08
C ARG A 241 7.75 23.48 -5.42
N LYS A 242 8.24 24.71 -5.20
CA LYS A 242 9.65 25.04 -5.48
C LYS A 242 10.64 24.10 -4.78
N ARG A 243 10.32 23.64 -3.58
CA ARG A 243 11.19 22.77 -2.77
C ARG A 243 11.08 21.30 -3.11
N TYR A 244 9.87 20.82 -3.48
CA TYR A 244 9.57 19.39 -3.56
C TYR A 244 9.12 18.93 -4.95
N PHE A 245 9.09 19.80 -5.96
CA PHE A 245 8.67 19.43 -7.29
C PHE A 245 9.64 18.43 -7.93
N GLN A 246 9.13 17.30 -8.42
CA GLN A 246 9.88 16.26 -9.07
C GLN A 246 9.31 16.05 -10.48
N LYS A 247 10.11 16.37 -11.54
CA LYS A 247 9.72 16.18 -12.95
C LYS A 247 9.61 14.69 -13.37
N THR A 248 10.19 13.79 -12.60
CA THR A 248 10.21 12.34 -12.85
C THR A 248 10.01 11.63 -11.52
N PHE A 249 9.28 10.51 -11.56
CA PHE A 249 9.23 9.55 -10.45
C PHE A 249 10.59 8.85 -10.32
N THR A 250 11.61 9.57 -9.90
CA THR A 250 12.85 8.94 -9.46
C THR A 250 12.70 8.64 -7.98
N VAL A 251 12.86 7.37 -7.63
CA VAL A 251 13.03 6.95 -6.23
C VAL A 251 14.16 7.80 -5.64
N PRO A 252 13.94 8.51 -4.52
CA PRO A 252 15.02 9.27 -3.90
C PRO A 252 16.15 8.30 -3.54
N PRO A 253 17.42 8.69 -3.76
CA PRO A 253 18.55 7.87 -3.30
C PRO A 253 18.42 7.66 -1.79
N THR A 254 18.63 6.43 -1.36
CA THR A 254 18.69 6.05 0.06
C THR A 254 19.66 7.00 0.76
N PRO A 255 19.29 7.62 1.89
CA PRO A 255 20.23 8.49 2.60
C PRO A 255 21.44 7.66 3.01
N GLU A 256 22.62 8.09 2.56
CA GLU A 256 23.90 7.52 3.00
C GLU A 256 23.99 7.64 4.52
N MET A 257 24.10 6.50 5.19
CA MET A 257 24.40 6.49 6.62
C MET A 257 25.80 7.04 6.82
N PRO A 258 26.03 7.97 7.74
CA PRO A 258 27.37 8.45 8.03
C PRO A 258 28.22 7.29 8.55
N GLU A 259 29.33 7.05 7.88
CA GLU A 259 30.39 6.16 8.36
C GLU A 259 30.84 6.63 9.75
N LYS A 260 30.83 5.66 10.68
CA LYS A 260 31.49 5.82 11.98
C LYS A 260 32.79 5.06 11.98
#